data_8a57f32176e0a33d066ecd5357bc24b0
#
_entry.id   8a57f32176e0a33d066ecd5357bc24b0
#
_cell.length_a   1.000
_cell.length_b   1.000
_cell.length_c   1.000
_cell.angle_alpha   90.00
_cell.angle_beta   90.00
_cell.angle_gamma   90.00
#
_symmetry.space_group_name_H-M   'P 1'
#
loop_
_entity.id
_entity.type
_entity.pdbx_description
1 polymer ?
#
loop_
_entity_poly.entity_id
_entity_poly.type
_entity_poly.pdbx_seq_one_letter_code
_entity_poly.pdbx_strand_id
1 'polypeptide(L)'
;MNKVKREIDLYPDMCKWLELYLEDRYRGEECSIFVVDCHSEYLDSILNKYSVIKYYPQVIGLKIEIDVLGIVIWGNNAKIFFIEAKKTQLNLQNLGQLLVYCLLCNPEGAFLLSSAGLGTLNNVLNNLGREDLLKYAPEKSLKRIVVGKWDVSRKSVDYQSLIPKR
;
A
#
# COMPACT_ATOMS: atom_id res chain seq x y z
N MET A 1 8.63 -20.88 14.20
CA MET A 1 7.98 -19.90 13.31
C MET A 1 6.89 -19.16 14.06
N ASN A 2 7.00 -17.85 14.17
CA ASN A 2 5.95 -17.04 14.78
C ASN A 2 4.81 -16.85 13.78
N LYS A 3 3.77 -17.65 13.93
CA LYS A 3 2.57 -17.49 13.11
C LYS A 3 1.81 -16.24 13.57
N VAL A 4 1.53 -15.33 12.65
CA VAL A 4 0.73 -14.13 12.92
C VAL A 4 -0.69 -14.55 13.27
N LYS A 5 -1.18 -14.12 14.43
CA LYS A 5 -2.51 -14.45 14.90
C LYS A 5 -3.61 -13.59 14.30
N ARG A 6 -3.33 -12.27 14.18
CA ARG A 6 -4.27 -11.27 13.63
C ARG A 6 -3.55 -10.37 12.65
N GLU A 7 -4.23 -9.94 11.61
CA GLU A 7 -3.66 -8.99 10.63
C GLU A 7 -3.18 -7.70 11.28
N ILE A 8 -3.93 -7.20 12.26
CA ILE A 8 -3.59 -5.99 13.00
C ILE A 8 -2.21 -6.06 13.68
N ASP A 9 -1.74 -7.26 13.98
CA ASP A 9 -0.41 -7.44 14.59
C ASP A 9 0.73 -7.09 13.63
N LEU A 10 0.46 -7.03 12.33
CA LEU A 10 1.42 -6.64 11.29
C LEU A 10 1.58 -5.12 11.15
N TYR A 11 0.58 -4.35 11.53
CA TYR A 11 0.50 -2.93 11.19
C TYR A 11 1.59 -2.07 11.81
N PRO A 12 1.99 -2.23 13.09
CA PRO A 12 3.05 -1.39 13.66
C PRO A 12 4.38 -1.47 12.91
N ASP A 13 4.80 -2.68 12.56
CA ASP A 13 6.05 -2.89 11.82
C ASP A 13 5.94 -2.42 10.37
N MET A 14 4.79 -2.59 9.75
CA MET A 14 4.54 -2.08 8.39
C MET A 14 4.51 -0.56 8.36
N CYS A 15 3.95 0.09 9.38
CA CYS A 15 4.02 1.55 9.52
C CYS A 15 5.46 2.02 9.58
N LYS A 16 6.30 1.36 10.38
CA LYS A 16 7.71 1.71 10.52
C LYS A 16 8.47 1.51 9.21
N TRP A 17 8.21 0.40 8.53
CA TRP A 17 8.82 0.12 7.24
C TRP A 17 8.44 1.18 6.19
N LEU A 18 7.16 1.54 6.11
CA LEU A 18 6.70 2.55 5.16
C LEU A 18 7.28 3.93 5.48
N GLU A 19 7.39 4.29 6.76
CA GLU A 19 8.02 5.54 7.17
C GLU A 19 9.45 5.63 6.65
N LEU A 20 10.25 4.58 6.88
CA LEU A 20 11.62 4.52 6.40
C LEU A 20 11.72 4.53 4.87
N TYR A 21 10.81 3.82 4.19
CA TYR A 21 10.72 3.81 2.74
C TYR A 21 10.46 5.21 2.19
N LEU A 22 9.54 5.95 2.79
CA LEU A 22 9.19 7.31 2.35
C LEU A 22 10.29 8.30 2.67
N GLU A 23 10.93 8.20 3.83
CA GLU A 23 12.08 9.03 4.19
C GLU A 23 13.23 8.86 3.19
N ASP A 24 13.51 7.63 2.79
CA ASP A 24 14.54 7.35 1.79
C ASP A 24 14.15 7.89 0.40
N ARG A 25 12.91 7.64 -0.01
CA ARG A 25 12.40 8.07 -1.33
C ARG A 25 12.40 9.60 -1.50
N TYR A 26 12.06 10.33 -0.45
CA TYR A 26 11.93 11.79 -0.47
C TYR A 26 13.08 12.50 0.24
N ARG A 27 14.20 11.82 0.38
CA ARG A 27 15.42 12.38 0.99
C ARG A 27 15.84 13.66 0.26
N GLY A 28 16.10 14.72 1.05
CA GLY A 28 16.52 16.02 0.50
C GLY A 28 15.39 16.91 0.02
N GLU A 29 14.14 16.45 0.05
CA GLU A 29 12.98 17.27 -0.26
C GLU A 29 12.39 17.93 1.00
N GLU A 30 11.89 19.15 0.84
CA GLU A 30 11.20 19.87 1.92
C GLU A 30 9.75 19.39 2.02
N CYS A 31 9.54 18.29 2.70
CA CYS A 31 8.22 17.70 2.89
C CYS A 31 8.06 17.15 4.30
N SER A 32 6.81 16.94 4.70
CA SER A 32 6.45 16.25 5.93
C SER A 32 5.91 14.87 5.61
N ILE A 33 6.34 13.87 6.36
CA ILE A 33 5.94 12.46 6.15
C ILE A 33 5.18 11.99 7.38
N PHE A 34 3.99 11.43 7.14
CA PHE A 34 3.15 10.82 8.19
C PHE A 34 2.76 9.42 7.75
N VAL A 35 2.86 8.46 8.65
CA VAL A 35 2.41 7.10 8.41
C VAL A 35 1.51 6.69 9.56
N VAL A 36 0.30 6.24 9.23
CA VAL A 36 -0.72 5.93 10.22
C VAL A 36 -1.35 4.57 9.96
N ASP A 37 -1.61 3.85 11.05
CA ASP A 37 -2.51 2.71 11.07
C ASP A 37 -3.94 3.26 11.03
N CYS A 38 -4.69 2.93 9.99
CA CYS A 38 -6.00 3.52 9.77
C CYS A 38 -7.09 2.48 9.50
N HIS A 39 -6.88 1.24 9.92
CA HIS A 39 -7.80 0.14 9.66
C HIS A 39 -9.21 0.32 10.25
N SER A 40 -9.38 1.20 11.23
CA SER A 40 -10.66 1.47 11.91
C SER A 40 -11.32 2.78 11.50
N GLU A 41 -10.75 3.51 10.53
CA GLU A 41 -11.27 4.77 10.05
C GLU A 41 -11.37 4.79 8.53
N TYR A 42 -12.32 5.56 8.01
CA TYR A 42 -12.41 5.78 6.57
C TYR A 42 -11.32 6.73 6.08
N LEU A 43 -10.86 6.49 4.87
CA LEU A 43 -9.76 7.24 4.26
C LEU A 43 -10.02 8.76 4.23
N ASP A 44 -11.22 9.19 3.83
CA ASP A 44 -11.56 10.61 3.76
C ASP A 44 -11.46 11.30 5.13
N SER A 45 -11.87 10.62 6.20
CA SER A 45 -11.76 11.13 7.57
C SER A 45 -10.30 11.39 7.95
N ILE A 46 -9.41 10.47 7.62
CA ILE A 46 -7.97 10.59 7.92
C ILE A 46 -7.35 11.71 7.07
N LEU A 47 -7.64 11.75 5.79
CA LEU A 47 -7.12 12.80 4.91
C LEU A 47 -7.57 14.20 5.36
N ASN A 48 -8.78 14.29 5.93
CA ASN A 48 -9.27 15.54 6.50
C ASN A 48 -8.49 15.94 7.76
N LYS A 49 -8.15 14.98 8.63
CA LYS A 49 -7.33 15.25 9.83
C LYS A 49 -5.96 15.84 9.49
N TYR A 50 -5.37 15.42 8.37
CA TYR A 50 -4.07 15.90 7.92
C TYR A 50 -4.18 17.09 6.95
N SER A 51 -5.38 17.62 6.74
CA SER A 51 -5.64 18.77 5.87
C SER A 51 -5.25 18.55 4.42
N VAL A 52 -5.30 17.29 3.94
CA VAL A 52 -4.94 16.93 2.57
C VAL A 52 -6.12 16.44 1.72
N ILE A 53 -7.33 16.38 2.31
CA ILE A 53 -8.53 15.93 1.57
C ILE A 53 -8.81 16.78 0.33
N LYS A 54 -8.43 18.04 0.32
CA LYS A 54 -8.58 18.95 -0.82
C LYS A 54 -7.85 18.48 -2.09
N TYR A 55 -6.82 17.66 -1.93
CA TYR A 55 -6.07 17.07 -3.05
C TYR A 55 -6.68 15.75 -3.54
N TYR A 56 -7.63 15.20 -2.78
CA TYR A 56 -8.28 13.91 -3.05
C TYR A 56 -9.81 14.00 -2.87
N PRO A 57 -10.49 15.00 -3.50
CA PRO A 57 -11.92 15.21 -3.27
C PRO A 57 -12.78 14.01 -3.74
N GLN A 58 -12.28 13.22 -4.69
CA GLN A 58 -12.97 12.04 -5.20
C GLN A 58 -13.14 10.94 -4.15
N VAL A 59 -12.39 10.99 -3.04
CA VAL A 59 -12.45 9.97 -1.98
C VAL A 59 -13.63 10.19 -1.03
N ILE A 60 -14.16 11.40 -0.96
CA ILE A 60 -15.21 11.79 -0.01
C ILE A 60 -16.44 10.90 -0.17
N GLY A 61 -16.85 10.25 0.93
CA GLY A 61 -18.06 9.43 1.00
C GLY A 61 -17.94 8.03 0.42
N LEU A 62 -16.76 7.61 -0.06
CA LEU A 62 -16.58 6.28 -0.65
C LEU A 62 -16.42 5.17 0.38
N LYS A 63 -16.28 5.50 1.68
CA LYS A 63 -16.11 4.55 2.78
C LYS A 63 -14.96 3.55 2.55
N ILE A 64 -13.84 4.06 2.05
CA ILE A 64 -12.64 3.26 1.79
C ILE A 64 -11.87 3.07 3.09
N GLU A 65 -11.50 1.83 3.39
CA GLU A 65 -10.66 1.45 4.51
C GLU A 65 -9.35 0.89 4.00
N ILE A 66 -8.24 1.49 4.45
CA ILE A 66 -6.87 1.04 4.13
C ILE A 66 -6.20 0.66 5.44
N ASP A 67 -5.36 -0.37 5.44
CA ASP A 67 -4.70 -0.83 6.67
C ASP A 67 -3.63 0.15 7.15
N VAL A 68 -2.72 0.55 6.27
CA VAL A 68 -1.66 1.52 6.57
C VAL A 68 -1.64 2.59 5.49
N LEU A 69 -1.62 3.84 5.91
CA LEU A 69 -1.61 5.00 5.02
C LEU A 69 -0.35 5.82 5.24
N GLY A 70 0.40 6.06 4.16
CA GLY A 70 1.48 7.04 4.13
C GLY A 70 1.00 8.33 3.48
N ILE A 71 1.39 9.47 4.05
CA ILE A 71 1.07 10.79 3.54
C ILE A 71 2.35 11.59 3.46
N VAL A 72 2.64 12.15 2.30
CA VAL A 72 3.78 13.06 2.08
C VAL A 72 3.21 14.41 1.68
N ILE A 73 3.56 15.46 2.41
CA ILE A 73 2.98 16.79 2.26
C ILE A 73 4.06 17.80 1.93
N TRP A 74 3.88 18.50 0.82
CA TRP A 74 4.60 19.73 0.48
C TRP A 74 3.70 20.94 0.77
N GLY A 75 4.21 22.14 0.56
CA GLY A 75 3.45 23.36 0.85
C GLY A 75 2.09 23.47 0.14
N ASN A 76 1.99 22.96 -1.09
CA ASN A 76 0.78 23.06 -1.92
C ASN A 76 0.41 21.77 -2.64
N ASN A 77 0.92 20.62 -2.15
CA ASN A 77 0.66 19.32 -2.77
C ASN A 77 0.79 18.21 -1.71
N ALA A 78 0.19 17.08 -1.98
CA ALA A 78 0.33 15.88 -1.16
C ALA A 78 0.28 14.63 -2.03
N LYS A 79 0.95 13.58 -1.56
CA LYS A 79 0.87 12.24 -2.15
C LYS A 79 0.52 11.23 -1.07
N ILE A 80 -0.23 10.21 -1.44
CA ILE A 80 -0.63 9.15 -0.52
C ILE A 80 -0.12 7.80 -0.99
N PHE A 81 0.12 6.91 -0.03
CA PHE A 81 0.63 5.56 -0.22
C PHE A 81 -0.20 4.58 0.58
N PHE A 82 -0.54 3.46 -0.01
CA PHE A 82 -1.36 2.42 0.63
C PHE A 82 -0.54 1.18 0.92
N ILE A 83 -0.77 0.57 2.09
CA ILE A 83 -0.44 -0.83 2.33
C ILE A 83 -1.73 -1.54 2.70
N GLU A 84 -2.01 -2.62 1.97
CA GLU A 84 -3.02 -3.61 2.34
C GLU A 84 -2.30 -4.84 2.85
N ALA A 85 -2.58 -5.24 4.09
CA ALA A 85 -1.89 -6.32 4.78
C ALA A 85 -2.76 -7.55 4.86
N LYS A 86 -2.15 -8.73 4.68
CA LYS A 86 -2.81 -10.03 4.83
C LYS A 86 -1.95 -10.96 5.66
N LYS A 87 -2.58 -11.77 6.50
CA LYS A 87 -1.93 -12.87 7.24
C LYS A 87 -2.08 -14.21 6.53
N THR A 88 -2.88 -14.25 5.48
CA THR A 88 -3.13 -15.44 4.65
C THR A 88 -2.46 -15.25 3.30
N GLN A 89 -2.28 -16.34 2.56
CA GLN A 89 -1.75 -16.28 1.20
C GLN A 89 -2.63 -15.40 0.32
N LEU A 90 -1.99 -14.65 -0.57
CA LEU A 90 -2.67 -13.72 -1.47
C LEU A 90 -3.43 -14.44 -2.58
N ASN A 91 -4.51 -13.82 -3.02
CA ASN A 91 -5.36 -14.30 -4.10
C ASN A 91 -5.86 -13.12 -4.97
N LEU A 92 -6.58 -13.44 -6.04
CA LEU A 92 -7.12 -12.44 -6.96
C LEU A 92 -8.09 -11.47 -6.28
N GLN A 93 -8.85 -11.93 -5.30
CA GLN A 93 -9.80 -11.09 -4.57
C GLN A 93 -9.08 -10.00 -3.79
N ASN A 94 -7.96 -10.34 -3.14
CA ASN A 94 -7.13 -9.35 -2.44
C ASN A 94 -6.61 -8.27 -3.40
N LEU A 95 -6.10 -8.69 -4.55
CA LEU A 95 -5.62 -7.75 -5.58
C LEU A 95 -6.75 -6.89 -6.12
N GLY A 96 -7.89 -7.49 -6.45
CA GLY A 96 -9.04 -6.79 -7.01
C GLY A 96 -9.55 -5.68 -6.10
N GLN A 97 -9.64 -5.92 -4.82
CA GLN A 97 -10.07 -4.92 -3.84
C GLN A 97 -9.12 -3.72 -3.81
N LEU A 98 -7.83 -3.97 -3.67
CA LEU A 98 -6.84 -2.89 -3.64
C LEU A 98 -6.76 -2.16 -4.99
N LEU A 99 -6.88 -2.89 -6.09
CA LEU A 99 -6.86 -2.31 -7.43
C LEU A 99 -8.00 -1.31 -7.62
N VAL A 100 -9.21 -1.65 -7.19
CA VAL A 100 -10.36 -0.72 -7.27
C VAL A 100 -10.10 0.53 -6.43
N TYR A 101 -9.56 0.38 -5.23
CA TYR A 101 -9.20 1.53 -4.40
C TYR A 101 -8.16 2.42 -5.08
N CYS A 102 -7.16 1.81 -5.70
CA CYS A 102 -6.13 2.56 -6.44
C CYS A 102 -6.70 3.29 -7.67
N LEU A 103 -7.62 2.66 -8.39
CA LEU A 103 -8.30 3.30 -9.53
C LEU A 103 -9.12 4.51 -9.10
N LEU A 104 -9.77 4.45 -7.94
CA LEU A 104 -10.60 5.54 -7.40
C LEU A 104 -9.76 6.66 -6.79
N CYS A 105 -8.74 6.31 -6.02
CA CYS A 105 -7.97 7.25 -5.20
C CYS A 105 -6.71 7.76 -5.88
N ASN A 106 -6.17 7.01 -6.82
CA ASN A 106 -4.91 7.32 -7.52
C ASN A 106 -3.74 7.62 -6.55
N PRO A 107 -3.41 6.71 -5.62
CA PRO A 107 -2.26 6.91 -4.75
C PRO A 107 -0.96 6.93 -5.56
N GLU A 108 0.10 7.52 -5.01
CA GLU A 108 1.43 7.52 -5.62
C GLU A 108 2.07 6.13 -5.59
N GLY A 109 1.79 5.35 -4.57
CA GLY A 109 2.22 3.97 -4.44
C GLY A 109 1.23 3.13 -3.67
N ALA A 110 1.23 1.83 -3.92
CA ALA A 110 0.37 0.88 -3.23
C ALA A 110 1.07 -0.47 -3.12
N PHE A 111 0.97 -1.08 -1.95
CA PHE A 111 1.60 -2.35 -1.62
C PHE A 111 0.54 -3.33 -1.13
N LEU A 112 0.55 -4.54 -1.67
CA LEU A 112 -0.23 -5.67 -1.18
C LEU A 112 0.75 -6.68 -0.59
N LEU A 113 0.78 -6.79 0.74
CA LEU A 113 1.80 -7.56 1.46
C LEU A 113 1.15 -8.64 2.31
N SER A 114 1.71 -9.84 2.28
CA SER A 114 1.24 -10.95 3.11
C SER A 114 2.37 -11.65 3.85
N SER A 115 2.16 -11.91 5.14
CA SER A 115 3.09 -12.70 5.94
C SER A 115 3.09 -14.19 5.57
N ALA A 116 2.09 -14.67 4.84
CA ALA A 116 1.99 -16.06 4.40
C ALA A 116 2.46 -16.29 2.94
N GLY A 117 2.79 -15.21 2.22
CA GLY A 117 3.31 -15.28 0.85
C GLY A 117 2.25 -15.01 -0.23
N LEU A 118 2.67 -15.17 -1.49
CA LEU A 118 1.89 -14.72 -2.63
C LEU A 118 0.77 -15.66 -3.07
N GLY A 119 0.78 -16.91 -2.63
CA GLY A 119 -0.28 -17.86 -2.95
C GLY A 119 -0.57 -17.96 -4.44
N THR A 120 -1.86 -18.01 -4.80
CA THR A 120 -2.29 -18.10 -6.20
C THR A 120 -1.95 -16.87 -7.03
N LEU A 121 -1.71 -15.72 -6.42
CA LEU A 121 -1.28 -14.52 -7.15
C LEU A 121 0.08 -14.72 -7.84
N ASN A 122 1.00 -15.46 -7.23
CA ASN A 122 2.26 -15.77 -7.88
C ASN A 122 2.05 -16.50 -9.21
N ASN A 123 1.09 -17.43 -9.23
CA ASN A 123 0.76 -18.16 -10.44
C ASN A 123 0.20 -17.23 -11.53
N VAL A 124 -0.72 -16.36 -11.18
CA VAL A 124 -1.33 -15.42 -12.12
C VAL A 124 -0.32 -14.42 -12.65
N LEU A 125 0.45 -13.79 -11.77
CA LEU A 125 1.34 -12.69 -12.13
C LEU A 125 2.62 -13.17 -12.82
N ASN A 126 3.25 -14.21 -12.30
CA ASN A 126 4.50 -14.74 -12.84
C ASN A 126 4.27 -15.82 -13.90
N ASN A 127 3.60 -16.93 -13.57
CA ASN A 127 3.49 -18.07 -14.46
C ASN A 127 2.61 -17.78 -15.68
N LEU A 128 1.51 -17.03 -15.50
CA LEU A 128 0.63 -16.62 -16.59
C LEU A 128 1.04 -15.26 -17.20
N GLY A 129 2.06 -14.61 -16.64
CA GLY A 129 2.59 -13.36 -17.19
C GLY A 129 1.63 -12.17 -17.11
N ARG A 130 0.74 -12.12 -16.15
CA ARG A 130 -0.31 -11.11 -16.05
C ARG A 130 0.03 -9.96 -15.10
N GLU A 131 1.26 -9.44 -15.15
CA GLU A 131 1.66 -8.23 -14.39
C GLU A 131 0.89 -6.97 -14.83
N ASP A 132 0.26 -6.98 -15.99
CA ASP A 132 -0.62 -5.91 -16.45
C ASP A 132 -1.76 -5.64 -15.46
N LEU A 133 -2.19 -6.64 -14.69
CA LEU A 133 -3.24 -6.51 -13.68
C LEU A 133 -2.83 -5.61 -12.50
N LEU A 134 -1.56 -5.29 -12.34
CA LEU A 134 -1.07 -4.42 -11.28
C LEU A 134 -1.20 -2.92 -11.60
N LYS A 135 -1.43 -2.57 -12.87
CA LYS A 135 -1.50 -1.17 -13.32
C LYS A 135 -2.81 -0.53 -12.91
N TYR A 136 -2.72 0.69 -12.35
CA TYR A 136 -3.93 1.44 -11.96
C TYR A 136 -3.94 2.89 -12.43
N ALA A 137 -2.91 3.33 -13.15
CA ALA A 137 -2.86 4.68 -13.68
C ALA A 137 -2.71 4.64 -15.20
N PRO A 138 -3.08 5.74 -15.90
CA PRO A 138 -2.85 5.85 -17.33
C PRO A 138 -1.40 5.54 -17.69
N GLU A 139 -1.18 4.97 -18.88
CA GLU A 139 0.13 4.48 -19.34
C GLU A 139 1.29 5.45 -19.13
N LYS A 140 1.04 6.75 -19.17
CA LYS A 140 2.08 7.78 -19.02
C LYS A 140 2.68 7.87 -17.61
N SER A 141 1.99 7.41 -16.57
CA SER A 141 2.46 7.50 -15.19
C SER A 141 2.96 6.17 -14.60
N LEU A 142 2.77 5.05 -15.28
CA LEU A 142 3.28 3.71 -14.95
C LEU A 142 3.11 3.29 -13.47
N LYS A 143 2.03 3.74 -12.82
CA LYS A 143 1.77 3.34 -11.44
C LYS A 143 1.25 1.91 -11.38
N ARG A 144 1.86 1.11 -10.50
CA ARG A 144 1.52 -0.30 -10.32
C ARG A 144 1.46 -0.64 -8.85
N ILE A 145 0.54 -1.52 -8.48
CA ILE A 145 0.57 -2.17 -7.18
C ILE A 145 1.81 -3.05 -7.09
N VAL A 146 2.51 -2.99 -5.97
CA VAL A 146 3.62 -3.88 -5.67
C VAL A 146 3.11 -4.97 -4.74
N VAL A 147 3.26 -6.22 -5.16
CA VAL A 147 2.83 -7.40 -4.39
C VAL A 147 4.06 -8.08 -3.81
N GLY A 148 4.01 -8.49 -2.55
CA GLY A 148 5.16 -9.13 -1.94
C GLY A 148 4.85 -9.88 -0.66
N LYS A 149 5.85 -10.65 -0.21
CA LYS A 149 5.83 -11.31 1.09
C LYS A 149 6.38 -10.36 2.15
N TRP A 150 5.70 -10.33 3.28
CA TRP A 150 6.18 -9.65 4.48
C TRP A 150 6.96 -10.63 5.35
N ASP A 151 8.20 -10.31 5.65
CA ASP A 151 9.04 -11.09 6.56
C ASP A 151 8.84 -10.59 7.99
N VAL A 152 8.10 -11.36 8.78
CA VAL A 152 7.74 -11.00 10.16
C VAL A 152 8.98 -10.90 11.05
N SER A 153 9.97 -11.78 10.85
CA SER A 153 11.18 -11.81 11.68
C SER A 153 12.10 -10.61 11.40
N ARG A 154 12.21 -10.21 10.15
CA ARG A 154 13.00 -9.05 9.73
C ARG A 154 12.25 -7.73 9.83
N LYS A 155 10.93 -7.78 10.04
CA LYS A 155 10.04 -6.61 10.06
C LYS A 155 10.17 -5.78 8.79
N SER A 156 10.21 -6.44 7.66
CA SER A 156 10.47 -5.84 6.36
C SER A 156 9.86 -6.67 5.24
N VAL A 157 9.76 -6.06 4.08
CA VAL A 157 9.39 -6.76 2.84
C VAL A 157 10.52 -7.71 2.45
N ASP A 158 10.16 -8.91 2.01
CA ASP A 158 11.09 -9.79 1.31
C ASP A 158 11.24 -9.29 -0.13
N TYR A 159 12.31 -8.56 -0.39
CA TYR A 159 12.53 -7.91 -1.68
C TYR A 159 12.65 -8.88 -2.85
N GLN A 160 13.05 -10.13 -2.59
CA GLN A 160 13.12 -11.16 -3.63
C GLN A 160 11.73 -11.63 -4.07
N SER A 161 10.72 -11.46 -3.22
CA SER A 161 9.35 -11.86 -3.52
C SER A 161 8.58 -10.83 -4.36
N LEU A 162 9.09 -9.61 -4.52
CA LEU A 162 8.35 -8.50 -5.10
C LEU A 162 7.95 -8.73 -6.57
N ILE A 163 6.72 -8.39 -6.87
CA ILE A 163 6.19 -8.32 -8.24
C ILE A 163 5.56 -6.93 -8.40
N PRO A 164 5.94 -6.12 -9.37
CA PRO A 164 7.07 -6.34 -10.29
C PRO A 164 8.43 -6.27 -9.58
N LYS A 165 9.42 -6.87 -10.18
CA LYS A 165 10.80 -6.84 -9.65
C LYS A 165 11.32 -5.40 -9.61
N ARG A 166 12.06 -5.11 -8.53
CA ARG A 166 12.72 -3.82 -8.31
C ARG A 166 14.22 -3.99 -8.16
#